data_5e9ca6131f55493f6b384841dadc3f3d
#
_entry.id   5e9ca6131f55493f6b384841dadc3f3d
#
_cell.length_a   1.000
_cell.length_b   1.000
_cell.length_c   1.000
_cell.angle_alpha   90.00
_cell.angle_beta   90.00
_cell.angle_gamma   90.00
#
_symmetry.space_group_name_H-M   'P 1'
#
loop_
_entity.id
_entity.type
_entity.pdbx_description
1 polymer ?
#
loop_
_entity_poly.entity_id
_entity_poly.type
_entity_poly.pdbx_seq_one_letter_code
_entity_poly.pdbx_strand_id
1 'polypeptide(L)'
;DTLNADEVIGNGINAMLNSLDPYTEYYPESEVNKLKKMFTGRYVGIGAMIRYNTALSRVVIDEPYEGSPAAEAGLKKGDIILSIDDTTMTDKTVAFVSSHLRGDPGTSFMLKIKRPSTGKKMLMRIKRRAITLPYLPYYGVRPDGIGYINLNSFTDGCAKDVRRAFIDLKHKGAKGLVLDLRGNGGGSVKEAVQIVNMFVPKDLTIVRTRGKMKRMNTDYKTTVEPID
;
A
#
# COMPACT_ATOMS: atom_id res chain seq x y z
N ASP A 1 28.33 20.90 -0.97
CA ASP A 1 27.26 19.92 -0.69
C ASP A 1 26.97 19.97 0.81
N THR A 2 25.79 20.46 1.16
CA THR A 2 25.30 20.47 2.56
C THR A 2 24.77 19.08 2.88
N LEU A 3 25.46 18.34 3.74
CA LEU A 3 24.98 17.07 4.27
C LEU A 3 23.76 17.32 5.18
N ASN A 4 22.69 16.59 4.98
CA ASN A 4 21.55 16.60 5.89
C ASN A 4 21.91 15.77 7.14
N ALA A 5 22.07 16.44 8.30
CA ALA A 5 22.48 15.80 9.54
C ALA A 5 21.50 14.66 9.95
N ASP A 6 20.20 14.85 9.82
CA ASP A 6 19.20 13.83 10.16
C ASP A 6 19.32 12.58 9.29
N GLU A 7 19.62 12.76 8.00
CA GLU A 7 19.84 11.65 7.07
C GLU A 7 21.12 10.88 7.42
N VAL A 8 22.21 11.58 7.72
CA VAL A 8 23.48 10.95 8.11
C VAL A 8 23.32 10.19 9.42
N ILE A 9 22.67 10.77 10.43
CA ILE A 9 22.40 10.12 11.72
C ILE A 9 21.51 8.90 11.51
N GLY A 10 20.42 9.03 10.74
CA GLY A 10 19.51 7.93 10.45
C GLY A 10 20.20 6.75 9.75
N ASN A 11 21.07 7.03 8.78
CA ASN A 11 21.86 6.02 8.08
C ASN A 11 22.85 5.33 9.05
N GLY A 12 23.49 6.08 9.95
CA GLY A 12 24.37 5.53 10.97
C GLY A 12 23.63 4.61 11.94
N ILE A 13 22.47 5.01 12.43
CA ILE A 13 21.62 4.19 13.31
C ILE A 13 21.21 2.90 12.58
N ASN A 14 20.72 2.98 11.35
CA ASN A 14 20.30 1.81 10.58
C ASN A 14 21.48 0.86 10.29
N ALA A 15 22.67 1.38 10.01
CA ALA A 15 23.86 0.55 9.85
C ALA A 15 24.20 -0.23 11.13
N MET A 16 24.08 0.39 12.30
CA MET A 16 24.25 -0.31 13.60
C MET A 16 23.16 -1.36 13.83
N LEU A 17 21.91 -1.06 13.52
CA LEU A 17 20.79 -2.00 13.69
C LEU A 17 20.89 -3.20 12.76
N ASN A 18 21.31 -2.99 11.51
CA ASN A 18 21.54 -4.06 10.53
C ASN A 18 22.61 -5.08 10.99
N SER A 19 23.51 -4.68 11.93
CA SER A 19 24.45 -5.64 12.53
C SER A 19 23.80 -6.59 13.54
N LEU A 20 22.58 -6.29 13.99
CA LEU A 20 21.83 -7.15 14.93
C LEU A 20 21.00 -8.18 14.17
N ASP A 21 20.22 -7.73 13.18
CA ASP A 21 19.40 -8.56 12.29
C ASP A 21 18.94 -7.73 11.07
N PRO A 22 18.46 -8.36 9.98
CA PRO A 22 18.04 -7.64 8.76
C PRO A 22 16.66 -6.99 8.87
N TYR A 23 15.96 -7.10 9.99
CA TYR A 23 14.57 -6.64 10.15
C TYR A 23 14.40 -5.49 11.12
N THR A 24 15.43 -5.23 11.96
CA THR A 24 15.39 -4.12 12.91
C THR A 24 15.70 -2.82 12.19
N GLU A 25 14.70 -1.92 12.14
CA GLU A 25 14.77 -0.63 11.46
C GLU A 25 14.46 0.52 12.42
N TYR A 26 15.14 1.64 12.23
CA TYR A 26 14.85 2.90 12.93
C TYR A 26 13.94 3.78 12.05
N TYR A 27 12.81 4.17 12.61
CA TYR A 27 11.90 5.13 12.00
C TYR A 27 11.96 6.45 12.77
N PRO A 28 12.55 7.51 12.19
CA PRO A 28 12.52 8.84 12.81
C PRO A 28 11.08 9.36 12.87
N GLU A 29 10.82 10.35 13.73
CA GLU A 29 9.48 10.93 13.90
C GLU A 29 8.88 11.42 12.57
N SER A 30 9.71 11.97 11.69
CA SER A 30 9.33 12.39 10.33
C SER A 30 8.78 11.24 9.45
N GLU A 31 9.11 9.99 9.78
CA GLU A 31 8.67 8.80 9.04
C GLU A 31 7.53 8.02 9.69
N VAL A 32 7.02 8.46 10.84
CA VAL A 32 5.88 7.83 11.53
C VAL A 32 4.67 7.66 10.60
N ASN A 33 4.48 8.56 9.65
CA ASN A 33 3.41 8.45 8.66
C ASN A 33 3.62 7.29 7.67
N LYS A 34 4.87 6.89 7.40
CA LYS A 34 5.16 5.66 6.62
C LYS A 34 4.70 4.43 7.39
N LEU A 35 5.02 4.39 8.68
CA LEU A 35 4.61 3.29 9.56
C LEU A 35 3.08 3.20 9.68
N LYS A 36 2.41 4.32 9.93
CA LYS A 36 0.94 4.38 9.96
C LYS A 36 0.32 3.86 8.66
N LYS A 37 0.87 4.25 7.50
CA LYS A 37 0.40 3.77 6.19
C LYS A 37 0.53 2.25 6.06
N MET A 38 1.61 1.65 6.57
CA MET A 38 1.83 0.20 6.51
C MET A 38 0.71 -0.57 7.23
N PHE A 39 0.25 -0.09 8.39
CA PHE A 39 -0.81 -0.74 9.17
C PHE A 39 -2.22 -0.37 8.72
N THR A 40 -2.46 0.89 8.38
CA THR A 40 -3.81 1.37 8.03
C THR A 40 -4.13 1.30 6.54
N GLY A 41 -3.11 1.18 5.68
CA GLY A 41 -3.26 1.31 4.23
C GLY A 41 -3.69 2.71 3.78
N ARG A 42 -3.62 3.73 4.66
CA ARG A 42 -4.09 5.09 4.39
C ARG A 42 -2.95 6.07 4.24
N TYR A 43 -3.10 7.00 3.33
CA TYR A 43 -2.21 8.15 3.17
C TYR A 43 -2.99 9.35 2.64
N VAL A 44 -2.43 10.55 2.72
CA VAL A 44 -3.05 11.76 2.14
C VAL A 44 -2.36 12.12 0.85
N GLY A 45 -3.13 12.25 -0.23
CA GLY A 45 -2.61 12.54 -1.56
C GLY A 45 -3.69 12.56 -2.63
N ILE A 46 -3.33 12.21 -3.86
CA ILE A 46 -4.22 12.23 -5.02
C ILE A 46 -4.87 10.88 -5.35
N GLY A 47 -4.36 9.76 -4.85
CA GLY A 47 -4.89 8.43 -5.15
C GLY A 47 -4.57 7.95 -6.56
N ALA A 48 -3.29 7.89 -6.90
CA ALA A 48 -2.82 7.29 -8.14
C ALA A 48 -1.54 6.49 -7.90
N MET A 49 -1.38 5.41 -8.64
CA MET A 49 -0.10 4.74 -8.84
C MET A 49 0.71 5.54 -9.85
N ILE A 50 1.98 5.76 -9.54
CA ILE A 50 2.92 6.47 -10.41
C ILE A 50 4.16 5.63 -10.63
N ARG A 51 4.78 5.75 -11.80
CA ARG A 51 6.03 5.06 -12.14
C ARG A 51 6.99 5.97 -12.90
N TYR A 52 8.28 5.69 -12.80
CA TYR A 52 9.28 6.38 -13.62
C TYR A 52 9.30 5.79 -15.03
N ASN A 53 9.31 6.64 -16.04
CA ASN A 53 9.51 6.28 -17.43
C ASN A 53 10.90 6.73 -17.86
N THR A 54 11.81 5.78 -18.04
CA THR A 54 13.21 6.05 -18.36
C THR A 54 13.39 6.74 -19.73
N ALA A 55 12.60 6.34 -20.74
CA ALA A 55 12.68 6.93 -22.08
C ALA A 55 12.25 8.40 -22.10
N LEU A 56 11.41 8.82 -21.15
CA LEU A 56 10.93 10.21 -21.05
C LEU A 56 11.67 10.99 -19.95
N SER A 57 12.50 10.33 -19.14
CA SER A 57 13.11 10.89 -17.93
C SER A 57 12.08 11.58 -17.03
N ARG A 58 10.90 10.96 -16.86
CA ARG A 58 9.76 11.55 -16.15
C ARG A 58 8.92 10.50 -15.42
N VAL A 59 8.25 10.96 -14.38
CA VAL A 59 7.22 10.20 -13.72
C VAL A 59 5.90 10.32 -14.48
N VAL A 60 5.21 9.20 -14.65
CA VAL A 60 3.92 9.09 -15.32
C VAL A 60 2.87 8.50 -14.38
N ILE A 61 1.62 8.84 -14.62
CA ILE A 61 0.47 8.18 -13.98
C ILE A 61 0.41 6.75 -14.54
N ASP A 62 0.51 5.75 -13.68
CA ASP A 62 0.32 4.35 -14.07
C ASP A 62 -1.14 3.94 -13.95
N GLU A 63 -1.78 4.31 -12.83
CA GLU A 63 -3.20 4.05 -12.61
C GLU A 63 -3.79 5.03 -11.58
N PRO A 64 -4.80 5.84 -11.93
CA PRO A 64 -5.61 6.57 -10.95
C PRO A 64 -6.59 5.61 -10.27
N TYR A 65 -6.68 5.64 -8.93
CA TYR A 65 -7.64 4.80 -8.21
C TYR A 65 -9.06 5.33 -8.39
N GLU A 66 -10.01 4.41 -8.53
CA GLU A 66 -11.42 4.75 -8.65
C GLU A 66 -11.90 5.59 -7.45
N GLY A 67 -12.73 6.62 -7.71
CA GLY A 67 -13.22 7.54 -6.69
C GLY A 67 -12.16 8.42 -6.00
N SER A 68 -10.93 8.45 -6.52
CA SER A 68 -9.85 9.27 -6.00
C SER A 68 -9.83 10.67 -6.61
N PRO A 69 -9.18 11.66 -5.96
CA PRO A 69 -8.96 12.99 -6.54
C PRO A 69 -8.30 12.95 -7.92
N ALA A 70 -7.41 11.99 -8.16
CA ALA A 70 -6.78 11.81 -9.46
C ALA A 70 -7.78 11.41 -10.55
N ALA A 71 -8.65 10.45 -10.25
CA ALA A 71 -9.71 10.01 -11.17
C ALA A 71 -10.74 11.13 -11.41
N GLU A 72 -11.18 11.81 -10.35
CA GLU A 72 -12.13 12.95 -10.43
C GLU A 72 -11.56 14.12 -11.24
N ALA A 73 -10.27 14.38 -11.16
CA ALA A 73 -9.60 15.38 -12.00
C ALA A 73 -9.43 14.92 -13.46
N GLY A 74 -9.79 13.67 -13.79
CA GLY A 74 -9.70 13.14 -15.13
C GLY A 74 -8.29 12.72 -15.55
N LEU A 75 -7.39 12.44 -14.59
CA LEU A 75 -6.10 11.83 -14.89
C LEU A 75 -6.29 10.44 -15.48
N LYS A 76 -5.42 10.07 -16.40
CA LYS A 76 -5.47 8.78 -17.10
C LYS A 76 -4.11 8.08 -17.06
N LYS A 77 -4.12 6.77 -17.21
CA LYS A 77 -2.91 5.99 -17.42
C LYS A 77 -2.08 6.57 -18.57
N GLY A 78 -0.79 6.75 -18.33
CA GLY A 78 0.17 7.31 -19.29
C GLY A 78 0.29 8.83 -19.24
N ASP A 79 -0.51 9.57 -18.47
CA ASP A 79 -0.35 11.02 -18.33
C ASP A 79 1.04 11.33 -17.73
N ILE A 80 1.80 12.18 -18.41
CA ILE A 80 3.18 12.55 -18.04
C ILE A 80 3.13 13.76 -17.12
N ILE A 81 3.69 13.65 -15.92
CA ILE A 81 3.75 14.75 -14.95
C ILE A 81 4.85 15.73 -15.39
N LEU A 82 4.47 16.98 -15.65
CA LEU A 82 5.38 18.03 -16.09
C LEU A 82 5.82 18.93 -14.94
N SER A 83 4.87 19.43 -14.14
CA SER A 83 5.14 20.22 -12.93
C SER A 83 4.05 20.03 -11.88
N ILE A 84 4.41 20.30 -10.63
CA ILE A 84 3.51 20.39 -9.48
C ILE A 84 3.74 21.77 -8.90
N ASP A 85 2.68 22.59 -8.88
CA ASP A 85 2.79 24.03 -8.67
C ASP A 85 3.88 24.61 -9.58
N ASP A 86 4.83 25.38 -9.07
CA ASP A 86 5.93 25.97 -9.82
C ASP A 86 7.15 25.07 -9.96
N THR A 87 7.10 23.84 -9.38
CA THR A 87 8.22 22.90 -9.40
C THR A 87 8.16 21.99 -10.60
N THR A 88 9.19 22.05 -11.47
CA THR A 88 9.31 21.12 -12.60
C THR A 88 9.68 19.70 -12.13
N MET A 89 9.08 18.69 -12.78
CA MET A 89 9.27 17.26 -12.47
C MET A 89 10.14 16.52 -13.49
N THR A 90 11.02 17.25 -14.22
CA THR A 90 12.00 16.65 -15.12
C THR A 90 13.11 15.99 -14.30
N ASP A 91 13.52 14.78 -14.67
CA ASP A 91 14.60 14.01 -14.02
C ASP A 91 14.43 13.82 -12.51
N LYS A 92 13.20 13.91 -12.02
CA LYS A 92 12.88 13.69 -10.60
C LYS A 92 12.51 12.24 -10.35
N THR A 93 12.96 11.72 -9.21
CA THR A 93 12.62 10.35 -8.77
C THR A 93 11.14 10.21 -8.43
N VAL A 94 10.62 8.97 -8.44
CA VAL A 94 9.25 8.67 -7.99
C VAL A 94 9.03 9.15 -6.55
N ALA A 95 10.03 9.01 -5.68
CA ALA A 95 9.94 9.45 -4.29
C ALA A 95 9.75 10.98 -4.20
N PHE A 96 10.54 11.74 -4.95
CA PHE A 96 10.43 13.21 -5.01
C PHE A 96 9.04 13.64 -5.51
N VAL A 97 8.59 13.11 -6.64
CA VAL A 97 7.26 13.44 -7.19
C VAL A 97 6.15 13.02 -6.22
N SER A 98 6.26 11.83 -5.62
CA SER A 98 5.28 11.34 -4.64
C SER A 98 5.18 12.24 -3.41
N SER A 99 6.30 12.79 -2.92
CA SER A 99 6.27 13.72 -1.77
C SER A 99 5.51 15.02 -2.08
N HIS A 100 5.62 15.53 -3.32
CA HIS A 100 4.88 16.73 -3.76
C HIS A 100 3.40 16.47 -4.04
N LEU A 101 3.04 15.25 -4.46
CA LEU A 101 1.64 14.85 -4.63
C LEU A 101 0.92 14.61 -3.30
N ARG A 102 1.66 14.34 -2.22
CA ARG A 102 1.16 14.20 -0.85
C ARG A 102 1.15 15.55 -0.14
N GLY A 103 0.55 15.59 1.04
CA GLY A 103 0.49 16.78 1.89
C GLY A 103 -0.70 16.69 2.84
N ASP A 104 -1.09 17.80 3.44
CA ASP A 104 -2.19 17.83 4.40
C ASP A 104 -3.55 17.65 3.71
N PRO A 105 -4.51 16.98 4.39
CA PRO A 105 -5.84 16.75 3.83
C PRO A 105 -6.54 18.08 3.58
N GLY A 106 -7.20 18.19 2.43
CA GLY A 106 -7.94 19.39 2.03
C GLY A 106 -7.11 20.46 1.33
N THR A 107 -5.77 20.38 1.35
CA THR A 107 -4.91 21.28 0.57
C THR A 107 -5.04 20.98 -0.93
N SER A 108 -4.78 22.01 -1.76
CA SER A 108 -4.84 21.88 -3.22
C SER A 108 -3.53 22.34 -3.84
N PHE A 109 -3.23 21.83 -5.00
CA PHE A 109 -2.08 22.23 -5.82
C PHE A 109 -2.44 22.18 -7.31
N MET A 110 -1.60 22.80 -8.14
CA MET A 110 -1.73 22.78 -9.60
C MET A 110 -0.85 21.70 -10.19
N LEU A 111 -1.46 20.74 -10.88
CA LEU A 111 -0.76 19.67 -11.60
C LEU A 111 -0.77 19.96 -13.09
N LYS A 112 0.41 20.12 -13.70
CA LYS A 112 0.56 20.21 -15.15
C LYS A 112 0.99 18.87 -15.72
N ILE A 113 0.22 18.36 -16.66
CA ILE A 113 0.49 17.09 -17.35
C ILE A 113 0.56 17.27 -18.86
N LYS A 114 1.18 16.27 -19.55
CA LYS A 114 1.02 16.05 -20.99
C LYS A 114 0.36 14.69 -21.20
N ARG A 115 -0.74 14.67 -21.93
CA ARG A 115 -1.44 13.43 -22.32
C ARG A 115 -0.92 12.91 -23.66
N PRO A 116 -0.18 11.80 -23.71
CA PRO A 116 0.41 11.29 -24.95
C PRO A 116 -0.62 10.99 -26.03
N SER A 117 -1.77 10.42 -25.67
CA SER A 117 -2.83 10.04 -26.62
C SER A 117 -3.42 11.21 -27.41
N THR A 118 -3.31 12.44 -26.91
CA THR A 118 -3.84 13.65 -27.56
C THR A 118 -2.77 14.68 -27.83
N GLY A 119 -1.56 14.51 -27.30
CA GLY A 119 -0.47 15.50 -27.33
C GLY A 119 -0.72 16.75 -26.47
N LYS A 120 -1.90 16.89 -25.86
CA LYS A 120 -2.32 18.09 -25.13
C LYS A 120 -1.59 18.22 -23.78
N LYS A 121 -1.20 19.45 -23.46
CA LYS A 121 -0.80 19.84 -22.11
C LYS A 121 -2.04 20.35 -21.36
N MET A 122 -2.22 19.91 -20.13
CA MET A 122 -3.37 20.28 -19.31
C MET A 122 -2.88 20.71 -17.93
N LEU A 123 -3.56 21.72 -17.36
CA LEU A 123 -3.34 22.21 -16.01
C LEU A 123 -4.60 21.89 -15.19
N MET A 124 -4.41 21.21 -14.08
CA MET A 124 -5.50 20.72 -13.24
C MET A 124 -5.27 21.14 -11.80
N ARG A 125 -6.31 21.62 -11.13
CA ARG A 125 -6.29 21.82 -9.68
C ARG A 125 -6.74 20.53 -9.01
N ILE A 126 -5.90 19.95 -8.16
CA ILE A 126 -6.21 18.70 -7.45
C ILE A 126 -6.22 18.98 -5.95
N LYS A 127 -7.27 18.52 -5.27
CA LYS A 127 -7.41 18.63 -3.81
C LYS A 127 -7.00 17.30 -3.18
N ARG A 128 -6.05 17.34 -2.23
CA ARG A 128 -5.59 16.16 -1.51
C ARG A 128 -6.67 15.65 -0.56
N ARG A 129 -6.82 14.32 -0.53
CA ARG A 129 -7.72 13.63 0.40
C ARG A 129 -7.02 12.44 1.04
N ALA A 130 -7.62 11.92 2.12
CA ALA A 130 -7.25 10.61 2.65
C ALA A 130 -7.61 9.54 1.60
N ILE A 131 -6.63 8.75 1.23
CA ILE A 131 -6.74 7.64 0.27
C ILE A 131 -6.54 6.34 1.04
N THR A 132 -7.44 5.38 0.84
CA THR A 132 -7.24 4.00 1.29
C THR A 132 -6.69 3.19 0.12
N LEU A 133 -5.56 2.54 0.32
CA LEU A 133 -4.99 1.65 -0.68
C LEU A 133 -5.86 0.40 -0.81
N PRO A 134 -6.15 -0.08 -2.02
CA PRO A 134 -6.88 -1.32 -2.20
C PRO A 134 -5.99 -2.50 -1.77
N TYR A 135 -6.26 -3.05 -0.59
CA TYR A 135 -5.56 -4.24 -0.08
C TYR A 135 -6.10 -5.55 -0.69
N LEU A 136 -7.35 -5.53 -1.15
CA LEU A 136 -8.01 -6.64 -1.85
C LEU A 136 -8.51 -6.14 -3.22
N PRO A 137 -7.62 -5.99 -4.21
CA PRO A 137 -7.96 -5.39 -5.51
C PRO A 137 -8.84 -6.29 -6.38
N TYR A 138 -8.77 -7.60 -6.17
CA TYR A 138 -9.52 -8.56 -6.99
C TYR A 138 -9.84 -9.85 -6.23
N TYR A 139 -11.03 -10.39 -6.48
CA TYR A 139 -11.38 -11.78 -6.21
C TYR A 139 -12.39 -12.27 -7.25
N GLY A 140 -12.39 -13.57 -7.53
CA GLY A 140 -13.31 -14.18 -8.50
C GLY A 140 -13.15 -15.68 -8.60
N VAL A 141 -14.11 -16.37 -9.24
CA VAL A 141 -13.99 -17.78 -9.59
C VAL A 141 -13.31 -17.87 -10.95
N ARG A 142 -12.26 -18.67 -11.04
CA ARG A 142 -11.51 -18.94 -12.27
C ARG A 142 -12.28 -19.94 -13.16
N PRO A 143 -11.96 -20.03 -14.46
CA PRO A 143 -12.62 -20.99 -15.37
C PRO A 143 -12.49 -22.46 -14.93
N ASP A 144 -11.44 -22.79 -14.16
CA ASP A 144 -11.21 -24.13 -13.59
C ASP A 144 -12.05 -24.41 -12.33
N GLY A 145 -12.90 -23.47 -11.90
CA GLY A 145 -13.74 -23.60 -10.72
C GLY A 145 -13.00 -23.30 -9.40
N ILE A 146 -11.79 -22.77 -9.46
CA ILE A 146 -11.03 -22.38 -8.28
C ILE A 146 -11.30 -20.92 -7.93
N GLY A 147 -11.65 -20.64 -6.67
CA GLY A 147 -11.73 -19.31 -6.12
C GLY A 147 -10.34 -18.67 -6.03
N TYR A 148 -10.25 -17.40 -6.36
CA TYR A 148 -9.01 -16.64 -6.29
C TYR A 148 -9.25 -15.34 -5.54
N ILE A 149 -8.37 -15.03 -4.57
CA ILE A 149 -8.35 -13.78 -3.82
C ILE A 149 -6.93 -13.22 -3.89
N ASN A 150 -6.78 -11.98 -4.37
CA ASN A 150 -5.52 -11.25 -4.31
C ASN A 150 -5.53 -10.33 -3.07
N LEU A 151 -4.57 -10.55 -2.15
CA LEU A 151 -4.42 -9.76 -0.94
C LEU A 151 -3.04 -9.10 -0.90
N ASN A 152 -2.97 -7.80 -1.15
CA ASN A 152 -1.73 -7.03 -1.27
C ASN A 152 -1.15 -6.56 0.08
N SER A 153 -1.93 -6.56 1.16
CA SER A 153 -1.47 -6.09 2.47
C SER A 153 -2.41 -6.56 3.58
N PHE A 154 -1.86 -6.80 4.77
CA PHE A 154 -2.63 -7.08 5.99
C PHE A 154 -2.95 -5.79 6.75
N THR A 155 -3.70 -4.89 6.12
CA THR A 155 -4.16 -3.65 6.74
C THR A 155 -5.45 -3.85 7.52
N ASP A 156 -5.76 -2.91 8.42
CA ASP A 156 -6.95 -2.97 9.29
C ASP A 156 -8.24 -3.26 8.50
N GLY A 157 -8.95 -4.29 8.91
CA GLY A 157 -10.22 -4.72 8.33
C GLY A 157 -10.11 -5.68 7.14
N CYS A 158 -8.90 -5.99 6.66
CA CYS A 158 -8.73 -6.88 5.51
C CYS A 158 -9.27 -8.30 5.76
N ALA A 159 -9.18 -8.82 6.97
CA ALA A 159 -9.69 -10.14 7.31
C ALA A 159 -11.22 -10.23 7.12
N LYS A 160 -11.95 -9.16 7.46
CA LYS A 160 -13.40 -9.08 7.23
C LYS A 160 -13.74 -9.15 5.74
N ASP A 161 -12.98 -8.45 4.91
CA ASP A 161 -13.23 -8.42 3.47
C ASP A 161 -12.79 -9.71 2.79
N VAL A 162 -11.67 -10.33 3.22
CA VAL A 162 -11.28 -11.67 2.77
C VAL A 162 -12.36 -12.70 3.13
N ARG A 163 -12.91 -12.62 4.35
CA ARG A 163 -14.01 -13.50 4.78
C ARG A 163 -15.24 -13.34 3.87
N ARG A 164 -15.63 -12.09 3.58
CA ARG A 164 -16.77 -11.80 2.68
C ARG A 164 -16.52 -12.34 1.28
N ALA A 165 -15.32 -12.10 0.72
CA ALA A 165 -14.92 -12.60 -0.59
C ALA A 165 -14.91 -14.13 -0.64
N PHE A 166 -14.39 -14.79 0.39
CA PHE A 166 -14.36 -16.25 0.48
C PHE A 166 -15.78 -16.86 0.50
N ILE A 167 -16.68 -16.30 1.31
CA ILE A 167 -18.09 -16.75 1.38
C ILE A 167 -18.78 -16.56 0.02
N ASP A 168 -18.56 -15.41 -0.64
CA ASP A 168 -19.13 -15.15 -1.99
C ASP A 168 -18.62 -16.14 -3.04
N LEU A 169 -17.32 -16.45 -3.01
CA LEU A 169 -16.72 -17.47 -3.89
C LEU A 169 -17.34 -18.86 -3.67
N LYS A 170 -17.57 -19.25 -2.42
CA LYS A 170 -18.27 -20.51 -2.10
C LYS A 170 -19.69 -20.53 -2.66
N HIS A 171 -20.46 -19.47 -2.47
CA HIS A 171 -21.81 -19.34 -3.05
C HIS A 171 -21.81 -19.41 -4.59
N LYS A 172 -20.72 -18.95 -5.22
CA LYS A 172 -20.51 -19.07 -6.68
C LYS A 172 -19.99 -20.44 -7.12
N GLY A 173 -19.88 -21.42 -6.21
CA GLY A 173 -19.51 -22.79 -6.50
C GLY A 173 -18.01 -23.04 -6.61
N ALA A 174 -17.18 -22.20 -6.00
CA ALA A 174 -15.74 -22.45 -5.96
C ALA A 174 -15.43 -23.75 -5.19
N LYS A 175 -14.62 -24.61 -5.81
CA LYS A 175 -14.23 -25.94 -5.28
C LYS A 175 -12.95 -25.93 -4.45
N GLY A 176 -12.24 -24.82 -4.44
CA GLY A 176 -11.00 -24.59 -3.71
C GLY A 176 -10.65 -23.12 -3.76
N LEU A 177 -9.61 -22.71 -3.01
CA LEU A 177 -9.17 -21.32 -2.90
C LEU A 177 -7.69 -21.17 -3.16
N VAL A 178 -7.32 -20.19 -3.95
CA VAL A 178 -5.98 -19.62 -4.01
C VAL A 178 -6.01 -18.23 -3.36
N LEU A 179 -5.30 -18.08 -2.25
CA LEU A 179 -5.02 -16.79 -1.64
C LEU A 179 -3.66 -16.30 -2.14
N ASP A 180 -3.65 -15.33 -3.03
CA ASP A 180 -2.42 -14.78 -3.62
C ASP A 180 -1.86 -13.65 -2.75
N LEU A 181 -0.69 -13.92 -2.19
CA LEU A 181 0.07 -12.98 -1.35
C LEU A 181 1.33 -12.44 -2.07
N ARG A 182 1.45 -12.62 -3.37
CA ARG A 182 2.59 -12.09 -4.11
C ARG A 182 2.60 -10.57 -4.05
N GLY A 183 3.76 -10.00 -3.69
CA GLY A 183 3.89 -8.55 -3.46
C GLY A 183 3.28 -8.05 -2.15
N ASN A 184 2.74 -8.94 -1.29
CA ASN A 184 2.26 -8.55 0.04
C ASN A 184 3.46 -8.34 0.98
N GLY A 185 3.69 -7.09 1.38
CA GLY A 185 4.77 -6.70 2.27
C GLY A 185 4.49 -6.92 3.76
N GLY A 186 3.36 -7.56 4.13
CA GLY A 186 2.99 -7.77 5.52
C GLY A 186 1.93 -6.78 6.02
N GLY A 187 2.00 -6.45 7.33
CA GLY A 187 1.08 -5.56 8.02
C GLY A 187 0.72 -6.07 9.42
N SER A 188 -0.56 -6.07 9.76
CA SER A 188 -1.08 -6.47 11.07
C SER A 188 -1.06 -7.99 11.28
N VAL A 189 -0.30 -8.46 12.27
CA VAL A 189 -0.32 -9.86 12.71
C VAL A 189 -1.74 -10.29 13.11
N LYS A 190 -2.51 -9.40 13.76
CA LYS A 190 -3.89 -9.67 14.15
C LYS A 190 -4.78 -10.00 12.94
N GLU A 191 -4.66 -9.24 11.86
CA GLU A 191 -5.43 -9.48 10.63
C GLU A 191 -5.01 -10.80 9.98
N ALA A 192 -3.71 -11.10 9.92
CA ALA A 192 -3.21 -12.37 9.40
C ALA A 192 -3.74 -13.56 10.22
N VAL A 193 -3.71 -13.46 11.55
CA VAL A 193 -4.28 -14.48 12.46
C VAL A 193 -5.77 -14.67 12.20
N GLN A 194 -6.54 -13.59 12.01
CA GLN A 194 -7.97 -13.69 11.70
C GLN A 194 -8.24 -14.37 10.36
N ILE A 195 -7.37 -14.16 9.36
CA ILE A 195 -7.48 -14.85 8.07
C ILE A 195 -7.19 -16.34 8.22
N VAL A 196 -6.08 -16.72 8.88
CA VAL A 196 -5.75 -18.14 9.13
C VAL A 196 -6.86 -18.83 9.91
N ASN A 197 -7.48 -18.12 10.86
CA ASN A 197 -8.60 -18.60 11.68
C ASN A 197 -9.83 -19.06 10.87
N MET A 198 -9.93 -18.65 9.60
CA MET A 198 -11.01 -19.09 8.69
C MET A 198 -10.81 -20.50 8.13
N PHE A 199 -9.56 -20.99 8.12
CA PHE A 199 -9.15 -22.19 7.38
C PHE A 199 -8.59 -23.32 8.26
N VAL A 200 -8.28 -23.01 9.52
CA VAL A 200 -7.56 -23.92 10.42
C VAL A 200 -8.43 -24.23 11.63
N PRO A 201 -8.49 -25.50 12.09
CA PRO A 201 -9.26 -25.91 13.26
C PRO A 201 -8.94 -25.06 14.50
N LYS A 202 -9.93 -24.94 15.38
CA LYS A 202 -9.82 -24.19 16.64
C LYS A 202 -8.69 -24.71 17.55
N ASP A 203 -8.18 -23.81 18.42
CA ASP A 203 -7.16 -24.06 19.46
C ASP A 203 -5.74 -24.41 18.93
N LEU A 204 -5.47 -24.24 17.65
CA LEU A 204 -4.13 -24.40 17.09
C LEU A 204 -3.31 -23.12 17.19
N THR A 205 -2.02 -23.25 17.51
CA THR A 205 -1.10 -22.12 17.51
C THR A 205 -0.72 -21.75 16.08
N ILE A 206 -0.98 -20.50 15.70
CA ILE A 206 -0.67 -19.93 14.38
C ILE A 206 0.74 -19.34 14.40
N VAL A 207 1.03 -18.47 15.35
CA VAL A 207 2.31 -17.75 15.46
C VAL A 207 2.61 -17.43 16.93
N ARG A 208 3.89 -17.35 17.26
CA ARG A 208 4.36 -16.97 18.60
C ARG A 208 5.30 -15.78 18.51
N THR A 209 5.10 -14.80 19.37
CA THR A 209 6.09 -13.75 19.60
C THR A 209 6.86 -14.04 20.86
N ARG A 210 8.18 -13.88 20.85
CA ARG A 210 9.09 -14.07 21.99
C ARG A 210 10.14 -12.99 21.99
N GLY A 211 10.43 -12.45 23.15
CA GLY A 211 11.46 -11.42 23.33
C GLY A 211 11.82 -11.19 24.79
N LYS A 212 12.78 -10.32 25.06
CA LYS A 212 13.23 -9.96 26.40
C LYS A 212 12.08 -9.41 27.26
N MET A 213 11.20 -8.63 26.66
CA MET A 213 10.02 -8.08 27.35
C MET A 213 8.92 -9.13 27.40
N LYS A 214 8.78 -9.81 28.53
CA LYS A 214 7.80 -10.90 28.74
C LYS A 214 6.36 -10.51 28.38
N ARG A 215 5.96 -9.24 28.59
CA ARG A 215 4.63 -8.71 28.22
C ARG A 215 4.32 -8.75 26.73
N MET A 216 5.36 -8.87 25.88
CA MET A 216 5.21 -8.97 24.42
C MET A 216 5.23 -10.42 23.93
N ASN A 217 5.42 -11.39 24.84
CA ASN A 217 5.35 -12.79 24.50
C ASN A 217 3.89 -13.20 24.37
N THR A 218 3.48 -13.56 23.19
CA THR A 218 2.10 -13.91 22.88
C THR A 218 2.07 -15.17 22.01
N ASP A 219 1.15 -16.06 22.33
CA ASP A 219 0.78 -17.19 21.48
C ASP A 219 -0.55 -16.85 20.80
N TYR A 220 -0.49 -16.58 19.50
CA TYR A 220 -1.69 -16.37 18.71
C TYR A 220 -2.24 -17.73 18.28
N LYS A 221 -3.47 -17.99 18.68
CA LYS A 221 -4.16 -19.25 18.39
C LYS A 221 -5.43 -19.02 17.59
N THR A 222 -5.88 -20.04 16.88
CA THR A 222 -7.23 -20.08 16.32
C THR A 222 -8.26 -20.10 17.45
N THR A 223 -9.36 -19.39 17.27
CA THR A 223 -10.40 -19.19 18.29
C THR A 223 -11.79 -19.65 17.86
N VAL A 224 -11.97 -19.93 16.59
CA VAL A 224 -13.22 -20.40 15.98
C VAL A 224 -12.95 -21.58 15.08
N GLU A 225 -14.00 -22.35 14.76
CA GLU A 225 -13.92 -23.40 13.75
C GLU A 225 -13.78 -22.80 12.34
N PRO A 226 -13.18 -23.55 11.38
CA PRO A 226 -13.06 -23.12 10.01
C PRO A 226 -14.42 -22.78 9.38
N ILE A 227 -14.39 -22.00 8.33
CA ILE A 227 -15.57 -21.75 7.50
C ILE A 227 -15.69 -22.93 6.53
N ASP A 228 -16.72 -23.75 6.69
CA ASP A 228 -17.06 -24.86 5.78
C ASP A 228 -17.58 -24.36 4.43
#